data_045d19a6a05eeadc19e667c545212b85
#
_entry.id   045d19a6a05eeadc19e667c545212b85
#
_cell.length_a   1.000
_cell.length_b   1.000
_cell.length_c   1.000
_cell.angle_alpha   90.00
_cell.angle_beta   90.00
_cell.angle_gamma   90.00
#
_symmetry.space_group_name_H-M   'P 1'
#
loop_
_entity.id
_entity.type
_entity.pdbx_description
1 polymer ?
#
loop_
_entity_poly.entity_id
_entity_poly.type
_entity_poly.pdbx_seq_one_letter_code
_entity_poly.pdbx_strand_id
1 'polypeptide(L)'
;MATRSCGMWRSASSDERRDHFVVIGNPGSRRIELFQAALNELRLPAAQVVSYLDLLSGKEALPRSVRDGTVVRIESPGKDFEVERALIAAGADAADDDELFDRVSRRAAQDLSFELGRILYPRQWYLGYCATLRLIELQLAECPPPRPLSQWMNSPAEIALMFDKSACHQALGSRGAPVAPSLGAVGSFDELGERMKERNWRRVFVKLAYGSSASGVVAYQTDGRRHQATTTVETARQNAELRLYNSRRIRVYRGWREIAELINALCRHRVHVEQWLPKAGFDNRTFDLRVVVIAGRACHTVARLSRSPMTNLHLLNERGDEDAVRERVGRSAWDAAMRNCELAMECFPESLYAGIDLLFTPDHRRHVVIEVNAFGDLLPGVFWRGQETYTAELLAMVGAVTR
;
A
#
# COMPACT_ATOMS: atom_id res chain seq x y z
N MET A 1 28.13 -22.93 -6.26
CA MET A 1 26.87 -23.52 -5.85
C MET A 1 26.79 -23.41 -4.32
N ALA A 2 26.11 -22.40 -3.82
CA ALA A 2 25.85 -22.23 -2.39
C ALA A 2 24.34 -22.03 -2.27
N THR A 3 23.65 -23.08 -1.85
CA THR A 3 22.24 -23.07 -1.50
C THR A 3 22.06 -22.23 -0.25
N ARG A 4 21.57 -21.00 -0.41
CA ARG A 4 21.07 -20.21 0.73
C ARG A 4 19.74 -20.82 1.16
N SER A 5 19.72 -21.35 2.38
CA SER A 5 18.54 -21.87 3.03
C SER A 5 17.48 -20.78 3.14
N CYS A 6 16.30 -21.06 2.63
CA CYS A 6 15.07 -20.37 2.93
C CYS A 6 14.94 -20.24 4.44
N GLY A 7 14.81 -19.02 4.96
CA GLY A 7 14.64 -18.75 6.38
C GLY A 7 13.38 -19.44 6.89
N MET A 8 13.55 -20.64 7.45
CA MET A 8 12.47 -21.38 8.07
C MET A 8 12.01 -20.63 9.31
N TRP A 9 10.76 -20.20 9.31
CA TRP A 9 10.04 -19.85 10.53
C TRP A 9 10.14 -21.04 11.49
N ARG A 10 10.98 -20.92 12.51
CA ARG A 10 11.21 -22.02 13.45
C ARG A 10 9.97 -22.19 14.30
N SER A 11 9.36 -23.37 14.24
CA SER A 11 8.35 -23.81 15.19
C SER A 11 9.00 -23.90 16.58
N ALA A 12 8.65 -23.00 17.47
CA ALA A 12 8.98 -23.10 18.88
C ALA A 12 7.96 -24.00 19.56
N SER A 13 8.43 -24.90 20.44
CA SER A 13 7.64 -25.83 21.23
C SER A 13 6.50 -25.12 21.98
N SER A 14 5.31 -25.71 21.90
CA SER A 14 4.00 -25.12 22.25
C SER A 14 3.67 -25.02 23.74
N ASP A 15 4.65 -25.09 24.65
CA ASP A 15 4.36 -25.01 26.08
C ASP A 15 5.11 -23.84 26.72
N GLU A 16 4.36 -22.83 27.19
CA GLU A 16 4.73 -21.68 28.03
C GLU A 16 5.02 -20.31 27.39
N ARG A 17 5.03 -20.10 26.08
CA ARG A 17 5.15 -18.73 25.54
C ARG A 17 3.77 -18.18 25.18
N ARG A 18 3.15 -17.41 26.11
CA ARG A 18 2.06 -16.50 25.75
C ARG A 18 2.69 -15.39 24.92
N ASP A 19 2.50 -15.43 23.59
CA ASP A 19 3.00 -14.39 22.72
C ASP A 19 2.54 -13.01 23.21
N HIS A 20 3.49 -12.09 23.30
CA HIS A 20 3.22 -10.72 23.67
C HIS A 20 3.19 -9.87 22.41
N PHE A 21 2.12 -9.13 22.19
CA PHE A 21 1.93 -8.31 21.01
C PHE A 21 2.12 -6.83 21.36
N VAL A 22 2.89 -6.14 20.52
CA VAL A 22 2.99 -4.68 20.49
C VAL A 22 2.51 -4.18 19.14
N VAL A 23 1.57 -3.25 19.12
CA VAL A 23 1.04 -2.62 17.92
C VAL A 23 1.48 -1.17 17.88
N ILE A 24 2.23 -0.79 16.85
CA ILE A 24 2.57 0.61 16.58
C ILE A 24 1.53 1.17 15.63
N GLY A 25 0.76 2.16 16.06
CA GLY A 25 -0.34 2.67 15.26
C GLY A 25 -1.06 3.85 15.88
N ASN A 26 -2.16 4.27 15.27
CA ASN A 26 -3.02 5.34 15.79
C ASN A 26 -4.06 4.74 16.75
N PRO A 27 -4.03 5.06 18.06
CA PRO A 27 -5.00 4.55 19.02
C PRO A 27 -6.44 4.81 18.58
N GLY A 28 -7.33 3.86 18.82
CA GLY A 28 -8.74 3.95 18.41
C GLY A 28 -8.98 3.76 16.90
N SER A 29 -7.96 3.40 16.13
CA SER A 29 -8.16 3.04 14.73
C SER A 29 -8.89 1.69 14.61
N ARG A 30 -9.81 1.58 13.63
CA ARG A 30 -10.54 0.34 13.35
C ARG A 30 -9.62 -0.88 13.16
N ARG A 31 -8.40 -0.68 12.68
CA ARG A 31 -7.43 -1.75 12.48
C ARG A 31 -6.97 -2.34 13.81
N ILE A 32 -6.61 -1.47 14.75
CA ILE A 32 -6.21 -1.88 16.10
C ILE A 32 -7.39 -2.55 16.82
N GLU A 33 -8.59 -1.99 16.70
CA GLU A 33 -9.79 -2.58 17.31
C GLU A 33 -10.06 -3.99 16.81
N LEU A 34 -9.99 -4.22 15.49
CA LEU A 34 -10.20 -5.54 14.90
C LEU A 34 -9.07 -6.52 15.26
N PHE A 35 -7.83 -6.06 15.31
CA PHE A 35 -6.70 -6.89 15.75
C PHE A 35 -6.84 -7.29 17.23
N GLN A 36 -7.22 -6.37 18.11
CA GLN A 36 -7.52 -6.68 19.51
C GLN A 36 -8.71 -7.66 19.66
N ALA A 37 -9.74 -7.51 18.82
CA ALA A 37 -10.87 -8.44 18.80
C ALA A 37 -10.43 -9.85 18.40
N ALA A 38 -9.56 -10.00 17.40
CA ALA A 38 -9.02 -11.28 16.96
C ALA A 38 -8.13 -11.92 18.05
N LEU A 39 -7.31 -11.13 18.75
CA LEU A 39 -6.55 -11.62 19.92
C LEU A 39 -7.48 -12.17 20.99
N ASN A 40 -8.55 -11.44 21.31
CA ASN A 40 -9.54 -11.87 22.31
C ASN A 40 -10.26 -13.16 21.87
N GLU A 41 -10.65 -13.27 20.60
CA GLU A 41 -11.28 -14.48 20.03
C GLU A 41 -10.38 -15.70 20.21
N LEU A 42 -9.08 -15.54 19.99
CA LEU A 42 -8.07 -16.59 20.15
C LEU A 42 -7.60 -16.76 21.62
N ARG A 43 -8.17 -16.02 22.57
CA ARG A 43 -7.77 -16.02 24.00
C ARG A 43 -6.28 -15.69 24.20
N LEU A 44 -5.70 -14.88 23.32
CA LEU A 44 -4.38 -14.33 23.43
C LEU A 44 -4.39 -13.04 24.27
N PRO A 45 -3.27 -12.67 24.90
CA PRO A 45 -3.17 -11.39 25.61
C PRO A 45 -3.43 -10.22 24.69
N ALA A 46 -4.08 -9.17 25.21
CA ALA A 46 -4.27 -7.94 24.46
C ALA A 46 -2.93 -7.31 24.08
N ALA A 47 -2.84 -6.77 22.87
CA ALA A 47 -1.64 -6.07 22.42
C ALA A 47 -1.47 -4.74 23.14
N GLN A 48 -0.24 -4.42 23.51
CA GLN A 48 0.13 -3.07 23.93
C GLN A 48 0.17 -2.16 22.71
N VAL A 49 -0.47 -1.00 22.76
CA VAL A 49 -0.50 -0.03 21.67
C VAL A 49 0.51 1.07 21.93
N VAL A 50 1.40 1.30 20.98
CA VAL A 50 2.37 2.42 20.95
C VAL A 50 1.90 3.41 19.90
N SER A 51 1.62 4.65 20.33
CA SER A 51 1.14 5.71 19.46
C SER A 51 2.25 6.25 18.55
N TYR A 52 1.95 6.46 17.27
CA TYR A 52 2.87 7.16 16.37
C TYR A 52 3.24 8.57 16.87
N LEU A 53 2.28 9.31 17.44
CA LEU A 53 2.56 10.67 17.95
C LEU A 53 3.49 10.63 19.15
N ASP A 54 3.32 9.68 20.06
CA ASP A 54 4.20 9.57 21.24
C ASP A 54 5.60 9.11 20.86
N LEU A 55 5.69 8.20 19.89
CA LEU A 55 6.96 7.76 19.32
C LEU A 55 7.70 8.92 18.61
N LEU A 56 7.01 9.65 17.73
CA LEU A 56 7.58 10.78 16.96
C LEU A 56 7.94 11.97 17.86
N SER A 57 7.23 12.18 18.96
CA SER A 57 7.53 13.23 19.95
C SER A 57 8.58 12.82 20.97
N GLY A 58 9.05 11.58 20.96
CA GLY A 58 10.00 11.05 21.96
C GLY A 58 9.42 10.85 23.36
N LYS A 59 8.09 10.92 23.52
CA LYS A 59 7.43 10.68 24.82
C LYS A 59 7.43 9.22 25.20
N GLU A 60 7.35 8.33 24.21
CA GLU A 60 7.38 6.89 24.38
C GLU A 60 8.57 6.28 23.64
N ALA A 61 9.20 5.29 24.24
CA ALA A 61 10.27 4.52 23.63
C ALA A 61 9.90 3.03 23.63
N LEU A 62 10.01 2.40 22.46
CA LEU A 62 9.67 0.98 22.26
C LEU A 62 10.34 0.00 23.23
N PRO A 63 11.63 0.19 23.68
CA PRO A 63 12.28 -0.77 24.55
C PRO A 63 11.55 -1.06 25.86
N ARG A 64 10.70 -0.13 26.32
CA ARG A 64 9.89 -0.34 27.54
C ARG A 64 8.72 -1.30 27.34
N SER A 65 8.27 -1.46 26.12
CA SER A 65 7.11 -2.26 25.73
C SER A 65 7.50 -3.64 25.17
N VAL A 66 8.79 -3.87 24.91
CA VAL A 66 9.29 -5.07 24.25
C VAL A 66 10.02 -5.97 25.25
N ARG A 67 9.68 -7.24 25.25
CA ARG A 67 10.31 -8.32 26.01
C ARG A 67 10.58 -9.52 25.11
N ASP A 68 11.26 -10.51 25.60
CA ASP A 68 11.54 -11.72 24.83
C ASP A 68 10.24 -12.39 24.33
N GLY A 69 10.21 -12.78 23.06
CA GLY A 69 9.03 -13.34 22.40
C GLY A 69 7.98 -12.29 21.96
N THR A 70 8.29 -10.99 22.00
CA THR A 70 7.37 -9.96 21.51
C THR A 70 7.17 -10.04 20.00
N VAL A 71 5.92 -10.05 19.57
CA VAL A 71 5.53 -9.88 18.17
C VAL A 71 5.15 -8.41 17.93
N VAL A 72 5.83 -7.76 16.99
CA VAL A 72 5.60 -6.35 16.67
C VAL A 72 4.77 -6.24 15.37
N ARG A 73 3.62 -5.60 15.48
CA ARG A 73 2.78 -5.22 14.36
C ARG A 73 2.89 -3.72 14.13
N ILE A 74 3.21 -3.32 12.92
CA ILE A 74 3.16 -1.92 12.48
C ILE A 74 1.88 -1.74 11.69
N GLU A 75 1.06 -0.75 12.09
CA GLU A 75 -0.17 -0.38 11.39
C GLU A 75 0.00 0.86 10.55
N SER A 76 -0.97 1.11 9.67
CA SER A 76 -0.98 2.29 8.82
C SER A 76 -1.00 3.58 9.66
N PRO A 77 -0.10 4.54 9.41
CA PRO A 77 -0.10 5.84 10.08
C PRO A 77 -1.19 6.79 9.55
N GLY A 78 -1.85 6.47 8.43
CA GLY A 78 -2.84 7.33 7.79
C GLY A 78 -4.13 7.53 8.58
N LYS A 79 -4.95 8.51 8.15
CA LYS A 79 -6.22 8.95 8.74
C LYS A 79 -6.10 9.70 10.08
N ASP A 80 -4.91 10.09 10.46
CA ASP A 80 -4.67 11.00 11.58
C ASP A 80 -3.81 12.15 11.08
N PHE A 81 -4.39 13.35 11.02
CA PHE A 81 -3.70 14.51 10.44
C PHE A 81 -2.49 14.94 11.27
N GLU A 82 -2.54 14.79 12.59
CA GLU A 82 -1.40 15.13 13.46
C GLU A 82 -0.21 14.20 13.17
N VAL A 83 -0.47 12.92 12.95
CA VAL A 83 0.55 11.95 12.52
C VAL A 83 1.06 12.27 11.11
N GLU A 84 0.17 12.56 10.16
CA GLU A 84 0.57 12.94 8.80
C GLU A 84 1.47 14.19 8.80
N ARG A 85 1.08 15.22 9.55
CA ARG A 85 1.85 16.45 9.75
C ARG A 85 3.22 16.20 10.38
N ALA A 86 3.28 15.37 11.41
CA ALA A 86 4.52 14.99 12.08
C ALA A 86 5.46 14.21 11.14
N LEU A 87 4.92 13.32 10.29
CA LEU A 87 5.70 12.60 9.29
C LEU A 87 6.24 13.55 8.20
N ILE A 88 5.43 14.51 7.73
CA ILE A 88 5.92 15.54 6.79
C ILE A 88 7.05 16.35 7.44
N ALA A 89 6.92 16.73 8.71
CA ALA A 89 7.98 17.43 9.44
C ALA A 89 9.24 16.58 9.63
N ALA A 90 9.11 15.29 9.93
CA ALA A 90 10.24 14.35 10.04
C ALA A 90 10.96 14.15 8.70
N GLY A 91 10.23 14.20 7.58
CA GLY A 91 10.79 14.05 6.24
C GLY A 91 11.51 15.28 5.72
N ALA A 92 11.40 16.43 6.38
CA ALA A 92 12.04 17.66 5.93
C ALA A 92 13.57 17.57 5.89
N ASP A 93 14.18 16.82 6.83
CA ASP A 93 15.62 16.64 6.91
C ASP A 93 16.16 15.53 5.99
N ALA A 94 15.27 14.62 5.56
CA ALA A 94 15.59 13.52 4.66
C ALA A 94 15.31 13.87 3.18
N ALA A 95 14.67 15.01 2.91
CA ALA A 95 14.42 15.46 1.56
C ALA A 95 15.73 15.95 0.93
N ASP A 96 16.17 15.26 -0.12
CA ASP A 96 17.30 15.71 -0.93
C ASP A 96 17.05 17.13 -1.44
N ASP A 97 18.14 17.88 -1.73
CA ASP A 97 18.10 19.23 -2.33
C ASP A 97 17.64 19.23 -3.80
N ASP A 98 16.86 18.20 -4.20
CA ASP A 98 16.29 18.10 -5.53
C ASP A 98 15.17 19.12 -5.69
N GLU A 99 15.47 20.23 -6.38
CA GLU A 99 14.55 21.34 -6.64
C GLU A 99 13.31 20.94 -7.48
N LEU A 100 13.33 19.75 -8.07
CA LEU A 100 12.22 19.23 -8.88
C LEU A 100 10.98 18.90 -8.04
N PHE A 101 11.15 18.68 -6.73
CA PHE A 101 10.05 18.23 -5.87
C PHE A 101 9.61 19.31 -4.86
N ASP A 102 8.29 19.39 -4.69
CA ASP A 102 7.70 20.25 -3.68
C ASP A 102 8.06 19.77 -2.28
N ARG A 103 8.56 20.69 -1.47
CA ARG A 103 8.93 20.44 -0.07
C ARG A 103 8.65 21.67 0.80
N VAL A 104 8.56 21.43 2.09
CA VAL A 104 8.45 22.47 3.11
C VAL A 104 9.46 22.24 4.22
N SER A 105 9.88 23.32 4.88
CA SER A 105 10.72 23.22 6.08
C SER A 105 9.97 22.50 7.20
N ARG A 106 10.71 21.93 8.17
CA ARG A 106 10.15 21.31 9.36
C ARG A 106 9.15 22.22 10.07
N ARG A 107 9.47 23.50 10.23
CA ARG A 107 8.58 24.48 10.87
C ARG A 107 7.29 24.70 10.06
N ALA A 108 7.42 24.91 8.75
CA ALA A 108 6.24 25.07 7.90
C ALA A 108 5.37 23.81 7.85
N ALA A 109 5.97 22.62 7.94
CA ALA A 109 5.23 21.35 8.05
C ALA A 109 4.42 21.28 9.35
N GLN A 110 4.99 21.74 10.48
CA GLN A 110 4.31 21.79 11.77
C GLN A 110 3.14 22.76 11.80
N ASP A 111 3.17 23.81 10.97
CA ASP A 111 2.13 24.83 10.85
C ASP A 111 1.04 24.47 9.83
N LEU A 112 1.12 23.32 9.16
CA LEU A 112 0.11 22.86 8.21
C LEU A 112 -1.24 22.68 8.92
N SER A 113 -2.30 23.16 8.27
CA SER A 113 -3.68 23.01 8.72
C SER A 113 -4.38 21.89 7.96
N PHE A 114 -5.33 21.24 8.63
CA PHE A 114 -6.16 20.22 8.00
C PHE A 114 -7.09 20.84 6.95
N GLU A 115 -7.04 20.31 5.75
CA GLU A 115 -8.00 20.56 4.68
C GLU A 115 -8.46 19.21 4.13
N LEU A 116 -9.78 18.97 4.11
CA LEU A 116 -10.33 17.68 3.69
C LEU A 116 -9.90 17.30 2.25
N GLY A 117 -9.21 16.19 2.13
CA GLY A 117 -8.77 15.65 0.85
C GLY A 117 -7.55 16.31 0.24
N ARG A 118 -6.97 17.34 0.85
CA ARG A 118 -5.78 18.00 0.31
C ARG A 118 -4.61 17.02 0.22
N ILE A 119 -3.91 17.03 -0.91
CA ILE A 119 -2.69 16.27 -1.13
C ILE A 119 -1.52 17.13 -0.65
N LEU A 120 -0.90 16.73 0.47
CA LEU A 120 0.16 17.47 1.14
C LEU A 120 1.46 16.68 1.10
N TYR A 121 2.42 17.13 0.29
CA TYR A 121 3.81 16.68 0.26
C TYR A 121 4.02 15.16 0.38
N PRO A 122 3.37 14.32 -0.45
CA PRO A 122 3.40 12.85 -0.29
C PRO A 122 4.80 12.25 -0.35
N ARG A 123 5.75 12.85 -1.11
CA ARG A 123 7.15 12.42 -1.11
C ARG A 123 7.81 12.68 0.24
N GLN A 124 7.66 13.88 0.77
CA GLN A 124 8.24 14.25 2.07
C GLN A 124 7.62 13.46 3.21
N TRP A 125 6.30 13.23 3.18
CA TRP A 125 5.61 12.33 4.09
C TRP A 125 6.22 10.92 4.08
N TYR A 126 6.47 10.37 2.90
CA TYR A 126 7.08 9.04 2.76
C TYR A 126 8.50 8.98 3.33
N LEU A 127 9.33 9.99 3.07
CA LEU A 127 10.68 10.08 3.64
C LEU A 127 10.66 10.12 5.17
N GLY A 128 9.71 10.87 5.75
CA GLY A 128 9.50 10.90 7.20
C GLY A 128 9.00 9.57 7.75
N TYR A 129 8.16 8.87 6.98
CA TYR A 129 7.71 7.53 7.35
C TYR A 129 8.86 6.53 7.32
N CYS A 130 9.71 6.54 6.29
CA CYS A 130 10.92 5.72 6.24
C CYS A 130 11.86 6.01 7.42
N ALA A 131 12.06 7.28 7.77
CA ALA A 131 12.85 7.65 8.94
C ALA A 131 12.23 7.12 10.25
N THR A 132 10.91 7.14 10.36
CA THR A 132 10.18 6.59 11.51
C THR A 132 10.31 5.06 11.59
N LEU A 133 10.16 4.36 10.46
CA LEU A 133 10.36 2.91 10.39
C LEU A 133 11.77 2.52 10.82
N ARG A 134 12.78 3.26 10.36
CA ARG A 134 14.17 3.07 10.77
C ARG A 134 14.40 3.36 12.26
N LEU A 135 13.77 4.41 12.81
CA LEU A 135 13.80 4.69 14.25
C LEU A 135 13.25 3.51 15.06
N ILE A 136 12.15 2.93 14.62
CA ILE A 136 11.54 1.74 15.23
C ILE A 136 12.53 0.58 15.25
N GLU A 137 13.19 0.28 14.13
CA GLU A 137 14.22 -0.75 14.04
C GLU A 137 15.39 -0.50 15.00
N LEU A 138 15.90 0.74 15.03
CA LEU A 138 17.01 1.12 15.90
C LEU A 138 16.65 0.98 17.38
N GLN A 139 15.49 1.46 17.80
CA GLN A 139 15.04 1.35 19.18
C GLN A 139 14.89 -0.11 19.64
N LEU A 140 14.47 -1.02 18.75
CA LEU A 140 14.41 -2.44 19.06
C LEU A 140 15.80 -3.10 19.11
N ALA A 141 16.74 -2.62 18.28
CA ALA A 141 18.12 -3.10 18.29
C ALA A 141 18.90 -2.66 19.55
N GLU A 142 18.50 -1.54 20.17
CA GLU A 142 19.10 -1.01 21.40
C GLU A 142 18.61 -1.68 22.69
N CYS A 143 17.65 -2.62 22.63
CA CYS A 143 17.22 -3.38 23.81
C CYS A 143 18.40 -4.10 24.46
N PRO A 144 18.57 -3.99 25.80
CA PRO A 144 19.71 -4.60 26.47
C PRO A 144 19.68 -6.14 26.39
N PRO A 145 20.83 -6.80 26.43
CA PRO A 145 20.92 -8.27 26.45
C PRO A 145 20.29 -8.88 27.73
N PRO A 146 19.68 -10.09 27.65
CA PRO A 146 19.45 -10.81 26.40
C PRO A 146 18.52 -10.01 25.49
N ARG A 147 18.95 -9.78 24.25
CA ARG A 147 18.11 -9.04 23.28
C ARG A 147 16.80 -9.80 23.11
N PRO A 148 15.63 -9.14 23.27
CA PRO A 148 14.37 -9.80 23.01
C PRO A 148 14.38 -10.31 21.56
N LEU A 149 14.07 -11.58 21.37
CA LEU A 149 13.80 -12.15 20.04
C LEU A 149 12.41 -11.63 19.63
N SER A 150 12.36 -10.35 19.22
CA SER A 150 11.15 -9.78 18.66
C SER A 150 10.98 -10.27 17.22
N GLN A 151 9.75 -10.56 16.86
CA GLN A 151 9.37 -10.92 15.49
C GLN A 151 8.50 -9.81 14.92
N TRP A 152 8.75 -9.47 13.67
CA TRP A 152 7.87 -8.58 12.92
C TRP A 152 6.71 -9.39 12.32
N MET A 153 5.50 -8.85 12.32
CA MET A 153 4.48 -9.34 11.41
C MET A 153 4.82 -8.91 9.97
N ASN A 154 5.23 -7.65 9.79
CA ASN A 154 5.80 -7.16 8.55
C ASN A 154 7.04 -6.32 8.87
N SER A 155 8.16 -6.55 8.18
CA SER A 155 9.39 -5.83 8.44
C SER A 155 9.28 -4.37 8.03
N PRO A 156 9.85 -3.43 8.81
CA PRO A 156 9.84 -2.00 8.48
C PRO A 156 10.40 -1.70 7.09
N ALA A 157 11.48 -2.36 6.69
CA ALA A 157 12.11 -2.17 5.38
C ALA A 157 11.18 -2.58 4.22
N GLU A 158 10.46 -3.69 4.38
CA GLU A 158 9.53 -4.18 3.36
C GLU A 158 8.23 -3.37 3.33
N ILE A 159 7.77 -2.87 4.48
CA ILE A 159 6.68 -1.88 4.52
C ILE A 159 7.07 -0.65 3.68
N ALA A 160 8.26 -0.10 3.88
CA ALA A 160 8.76 1.03 3.10
C ALA A 160 8.82 0.71 1.60
N LEU A 161 9.31 -0.49 1.23
CA LEU A 161 9.38 -0.94 -0.16
C LEU A 161 7.98 -1.06 -0.81
N MET A 162 6.99 -1.59 -0.10
CA MET A 162 5.61 -1.69 -0.60
C MET A 162 4.96 -0.32 -0.82
N PHE A 163 5.38 0.71 -0.07
CA PHE A 163 4.88 2.09 -0.24
C PHE A 163 5.47 2.81 -1.46
N ASP A 164 6.69 2.49 -1.89
CA ASP A 164 7.28 3.05 -3.11
C ASP A 164 6.85 2.23 -4.34
N LYS A 165 5.85 2.73 -5.06
CA LYS A 165 5.31 2.05 -6.26
C LYS A 165 6.38 1.74 -7.31
N SER A 166 7.37 2.62 -7.46
CA SER A 166 8.44 2.41 -8.44
C SER A 166 9.40 1.30 -8.00
N ALA A 167 9.85 1.34 -6.75
CA ALA A 167 10.74 0.32 -6.20
C ALA A 167 10.03 -1.04 -6.06
N CYS A 168 8.79 -1.05 -5.59
CA CYS A 168 7.96 -2.24 -5.49
C CYS A 168 7.73 -2.88 -6.88
N HIS A 169 7.36 -2.08 -7.88
CA HIS A 169 7.17 -2.56 -9.25
C HIS A 169 8.46 -3.18 -9.83
N GLN A 170 9.62 -2.57 -9.58
CA GLN A 170 10.91 -3.10 -10.00
C GLN A 170 11.25 -4.42 -9.28
N ALA A 171 11.02 -4.50 -7.98
CA ALA A 171 11.23 -5.72 -7.20
C ALA A 171 10.37 -6.89 -7.71
N LEU A 172 9.08 -6.64 -7.96
CA LEU A 172 8.15 -7.61 -8.53
C LEU A 172 8.61 -8.09 -9.91
N GLY A 173 8.96 -7.16 -10.81
CA GLY A 173 9.44 -7.50 -12.15
C GLY A 173 10.74 -8.30 -12.15
N SER A 174 11.68 -7.98 -11.24
CA SER A 174 12.95 -8.70 -11.08
C SER A 174 12.75 -10.15 -10.61
N ARG A 175 11.66 -10.41 -9.91
CA ARG A 175 11.28 -11.77 -9.45
C ARG A 175 10.44 -12.53 -10.46
N GLY A 176 10.07 -11.88 -11.58
CA GLY A 176 9.23 -12.48 -12.62
C GLY A 176 7.74 -12.46 -12.31
N ALA A 177 7.30 -11.73 -11.29
CA ALA A 177 5.88 -11.49 -11.07
C ALA A 177 5.31 -10.67 -12.26
N PRO A 178 4.14 -11.04 -12.78
CA PRO A 178 3.55 -10.31 -13.91
C PRO A 178 3.04 -8.96 -13.47
N VAL A 179 3.75 -7.90 -13.88
CA VAL A 179 3.38 -6.50 -13.62
C VAL A 179 3.04 -5.77 -14.92
N ALA A 180 2.31 -4.67 -14.84
CA ALA A 180 2.04 -3.84 -16.01
C ALA A 180 3.35 -3.22 -16.53
N PRO A 181 3.56 -3.09 -17.85
CA PRO A 181 4.67 -2.32 -18.38
C PRO A 181 4.67 -0.91 -17.80
N SER A 182 5.86 -0.40 -17.44
CA SER A 182 6.00 0.90 -16.80
C SER A 182 6.97 1.82 -17.56
N LEU A 183 6.70 3.13 -17.51
CA LEU A 183 7.67 4.18 -17.85
C LEU A 183 8.50 4.57 -16.62
N GLY A 184 8.14 4.11 -15.42
CA GLY A 184 8.74 4.59 -14.17
C GLY A 184 8.32 6.01 -13.81
N ALA A 185 9.24 6.80 -13.29
CA ALA A 185 9.01 8.21 -12.98
C ALA A 185 9.09 9.07 -14.26
N VAL A 186 8.29 10.13 -14.30
CA VAL A 186 8.38 11.22 -15.29
C VAL A 186 8.35 12.57 -14.55
N GLY A 187 9.06 13.56 -15.08
CA GLY A 187 9.17 14.88 -14.46
C GLY A 187 8.14 15.88 -14.96
N SER A 188 7.52 15.64 -16.13
CA SER A 188 6.55 16.57 -16.73
C SER A 188 5.55 15.88 -17.65
N PHE A 189 4.51 16.63 -18.02
CA PHE A 189 3.53 16.19 -19.02
C PHE A 189 4.16 16.03 -20.41
N ASP A 190 5.12 16.88 -20.77
CA ASP A 190 5.80 16.83 -22.05
C ASP A 190 6.67 15.56 -22.13
N GLU A 191 7.48 15.28 -21.09
CA GLU A 191 8.23 14.02 -21.01
C GLU A 191 7.31 12.79 -21.05
N LEU A 192 6.17 12.84 -20.36
CA LEU A 192 5.17 11.78 -20.43
C LEU A 192 4.72 11.53 -21.88
N GLY A 193 4.43 12.62 -22.60
CA GLY A 193 4.00 12.56 -23.99
C GLY A 193 5.05 11.95 -24.92
N GLU A 194 6.31 12.34 -24.78
CA GLU A 194 7.46 11.80 -25.53
C GLU A 194 7.63 10.30 -25.26
N ARG A 195 7.69 9.90 -24.00
CA ARG A 195 7.88 8.49 -23.61
C ARG A 195 6.70 7.59 -24.00
N MET A 196 5.48 8.11 -23.94
CA MET A 196 4.29 7.41 -24.45
C MET A 196 4.39 7.20 -25.97
N LYS A 197 4.86 8.20 -26.73
CA LYS A 197 5.06 8.13 -28.18
C LYS A 197 6.14 7.11 -28.54
N GLU A 198 7.29 7.12 -27.88
CA GLU A 198 8.38 6.13 -28.06
C GLU A 198 7.90 4.69 -27.86
N ARG A 199 7.03 4.46 -26.88
CA ARG A 199 6.44 3.15 -26.59
C ARG A 199 5.20 2.81 -27.41
N ASN A 200 4.73 3.74 -28.25
CA ASN A 200 3.44 3.65 -28.97
C ASN A 200 2.26 3.38 -28.02
N TRP A 201 2.28 4.01 -26.85
CA TRP A 201 1.20 3.90 -25.88
C TRP A 201 0.21 5.07 -26.04
N ARG A 202 -1.06 4.74 -26.03
CA ARG A 202 -2.14 5.73 -26.10
C ARG A 202 -2.81 6.00 -24.77
N ARG A 203 -2.52 5.20 -23.76
CA ARG A 203 -3.14 5.33 -22.44
C ARG A 203 -2.26 4.77 -21.33
N VAL A 204 -2.25 5.51 -20.22
CA VAL A 204 -1.44 5.22 -19.04
C VAL A 204 -2.20 5.55 -17.76
N PHE A 205 -1.74 4.97 -16.64
CA PHE A 205 -2.02 5.47 -15.31
C PHE A 205 -0.82 6.28 -14.83
N VAL A 206 -1.06 7.54 -14.44
CA VAL A 206 -0.11 8.36 -13.68
C VAL A 206 -0.54 8.29 -12.24
N LYS A 207 0.32 7.84 -11.34
CA LYS A 207 0.04 7.63 -9.93
C LYS A 207 1.08 8.36 -9.09
N LEU A 208 0.70 9.00 -7.98
CA LEU A 208 1.70 9.41 -6.98
C LEU A 208 2.49 8.19 -6.53
N ALA A 209 3.83 8.28 -6.54
CA ALA A 209 4.71 7.17 -6.20
C ALA A 209 4.43 6.65 -4.77
N TYR A 210 4.05 7.55 -3.88
CA TYR A 210 3.79 7.28 -2.46
C TYR A 210 2.32 7.50 -2.05
N GLY A 211 1.41 7.52 -3.02
CA GLY A 211 -0.01 7.69 -2.77
C GLY A 211 -0.69 6.39 -2.31
N SER A 212 -1.69 6.52 -1.44
CA SER A 212 -2.56 5.44 -0.99
C SER A 212 -4.03 5.71 -1.35
N SER A 213 -4.90 4.71 -1.27
CA SER A 213 -6.37 4.85 -1.44
C SER A 213 -6.80 5.56 -2.73
N ALA A 214 -6.10 5.32 -3.83
CA ALA A 214 -6.29 5.98 -5.13
C ALA A 214 -6.05 7.51 -5.10
N SER A 215 -5.32 8.03 -4.10
CA SER A 215 -4.92 9.44 -4.07
C SER A 215 -3.95 9.74 -5.19
N GLY A 216 -4.19 10.84 -5.92
CA GLY A 216 -3.31 11.29 -6.98
C GLY A 216 -3.23 10.36 -8.20
N VAL A 217 -4.30 9.61 -8.50
CA VAL A 217 -4.34 8.71 -9.66
C VAL A 217 -5.02 9.38 -10.85
N VAL A 218 -4.37 9.34 -12.01
CA VAL A 218 -4.90 9.84 -13.29
C VAL A 218 -4.84 8.73 -14.33
N ALA A 219 -6.00 8.31 -14.84
CA ALA A 219 -6.11 7.47 -16.01
C ALA A 219 -6.14 8.39 -17.25
N TYR A 220 -4.98 8.52 -17.90
CA TYR A 220 -4.79 9.41 -19.04
C TYR A 220 -4.78 8.63 -20.36
N GLN A 221 -5.47 9.21 -21.36
CA GLN A 221 -5.47 8.68 -22.72
C GLN A 221 -5.43 9.79 -23.77
N THR A 222 -4.79 9.49 -24.91
CA THR A 222 -4.71 10.40 -26.06
C THR A 222 -4.63 9.63 -27.39
N ASP A 223 -5.17 10.23 -28.45
CA ASP A 223 -4.96 9.80 -29.84
C ASP A 223 -3.97 10.73 -30.59
N GLY A 224 -3.34 11.66 -29.85
CA GLY A 224 -2.44 12.70 -30.37
C GLY A 224 -3.14 14.02 -30.70
N ARG A 225 -4.48 14.03 -30.80
CA ARG A 225 -5.28 15.24 -31.02
C ARG A 225 -6.25 15.50 -29.87
N ARG A 226 -6.84 14.45 -29.37
CA ARG A 226 -7.78 14.48 -28.24
C ARG A 226 -7.10 13.95 -27.00
N HIS A 227 -7.38 14.57 -25.87
CA HIS A 227 -6.84 14.19 -24.59
C HIS A 227 -7.99 13.97 -23.60
N GLN A 228 -7.87 12.97 -22.76
CA GLN A 228 -8.79 12.74 -21.66
C GLN A 228 -8.03 12.24 -20.43
N ALA A 229 -8.30 12.83 -19.29
CA ALA A 229 -7.86 12.36 -18.00
C ALA A 229 -9.08 12.07 -17.12
N THR A 230 -9.19 10.84 -16.63
CA THR A 230 -10.17 10.41 -15.64
C THR A 230 -9.44 10.27 -14.31
N THR A 231 -9.87 10.98 -13.28
CA THR A 231 -9.07 11.10 -12.04
C THR A 231 -9.94 11.32 -10.81
N THR A 232 -9.40 11.04 -9.65
CA THR A 232 -9.92 11.44 -8.33
C THR A 232 -9.43 12.82 -7.91
N VAL A 233 -8.49 13.42 -8.67
CA VAL A 233 -7.86 14.68 -8.30
C VAL A 233 -8.70 15.86 -8.80
N GLU A 234 -8.99 16.76 -7.89
CA GLU A 234 -9.55 18.08 -8.13
C GLU A 234 -8.47 19.14 -7.94
N THR A 235 -8.39 20.08 -8.87
CA THR A 235 -7.47 21.21 -8.79
C THR A 235 -8.23 22.46 -8.34
N ALA A 236 -7.65 23.23 -7.41
CA ALA A 236 -8.14 24.54 -7.01
C ALA A 236 -6.99 25.54 -7.01
N ARG A 237 -7.28 26.80 -7.36
CA ARG A 237 -6.31 27.90 -7.27
C ARG A 237 -6.64 28.77 -6.08
N GLN A 238 -5.64 28.98 -5.23
CA GLN A 238 -5.72 29.90 -4.11
C GLN A 238 -4.45 30.77 -4.10
N ASN A 239 -4.62 32.09 -4.18
CA ASN A 239 -3.49 33.05 -4.21
C ASN A 239 -2.43 32.68 -5.28
N ALA A 240 -2.85 32.34 -6.50
CA ALA A 240 -2.04 31.85 -7.62
C ALA A 240 -1.37 30.48 -7.42
N GLU A 241 -1.43 29.88 -6.25
CA GLU A 241 -0.97 28.50 -5.99
C GLU A 241 -1.99 27.50 -6.51
N LEU A 242 -1.52 26.47 -7.24
CA LEU A 242 -2.34 25.33 -7.65
C LEU A 242 -2.33 24.29 -6.53
N ARG A 243 -3.50 24.01 -5.98
CA ARG A 243 -3.69 23.01 -4.92
C ARG A 243 -4.39 21.78 -5.46
N LEU A 244 -3.95 20.61 -4.98
CA LEU A 244 -4.48 19.32 -5.36
C LEU A 244 -5.31 18.73 -4.20
N TYR A 245 -6.50 18.25 -4.55
CA TYR A 245 -7.39 17.58 -3.59
C TYR A 245 -7.79 16.21 -4.11
N ASN A 246 -7.71 15.20 -3.28
CA ASN A 246 -8.25 13.88 -3.56
C ASN A 246 -9.75 13.85 -3.24
N SER A 247 -10.58 13.52 -4.21
CA SER A 247 -12.03 13.48 -4.09
C SER A 247 -12.54 12.05 -4.27
N ARG A 248 -13.66 11.72 -3.62
CA ARG A 248 -14.37 10.47 -3.91
C ARG A 248 -15.12 10.52 -5.25
N ARG A 249 -15.27 11.71 -5.83
CA ARG A 249 -15.92 11.91 -7.12
C ARG A 249 -14.89 11.78 -8.24
N ILE A 250 -15.21 10.96 -9.22
CA ILE A 250 -14.40 10.85 -10.43
C ILE A 250 -14.70 12.05 -11.33
N ARG A 251 -13.62 12.71 -11.75
CA ARG A 251 -13.64 13.83 -12.67
C ARG A 251 -13.07 13.44 -14.03
N VAL A 252 -13.53 14.10 -15.08
CA VAL A 252 -13.03 13.89 -16.44
C VAL A 252 -12.62 15.24 -17.01
N TYR A 253 -11.31 15.41 -17.22
CA TYR A 253 -10.72 16.55 -17.90
C TYR A 253 -10.52 16.23 -19.38
N ARG A 254 -10.79 17.20 -20.28
CA ARG A 254 -10.61 17.06 -21.73
C ARG A 254 -9.75 18.16 -22.34
N GLY A 255 -9.55 19.26 -21.63
CA GLY A 255 -8.64 20.33 -22.02
C GLY A 255 -7.17 19.88 -21.82
N TRP A 256 -6.36 19.88 -22.88
CA TRP A 256 -4.98 19.46 -22.79
C TRP A 256 -4.17 20.31 -21.78
N ARG A 257 -4.47 21.62 -21.68
CA ARG A 257 -3.79 22.53 -20.74
C ARG A 257 -4.10 22.18 -19.28
N GLU A 258 -5.37 21.91 -18.97
CA GLU A 258 -5.79 21.48 -17.63
C GLU A 258 -5.17 20.15 -17.24
N ILE A 259 -5.08 19.21 -18.20
CA ILE A 259 -4.44 17.90 -17.99
C ILE A 259 -2.95 18.08 -17.77
N ALA A 260 -2.28 18.95 -18.54
CA ALA A 260 -0.87 19.23 -18.38
C ALA A 260 -0.57 19.87 -17.01
N GLU A 261 -1.37 20.87 -16.60
CA GLU A 261 -1.25 21.47 -15.25
C GLU A 261 -1.41 20.42 -14.14
N LEU A 262 -2.43 19.58 -14.23
CA LEU A 262 -2.68 18.51 -13.27
C LEU A 262 -1.51 17.53 -13.18
N ILE A 263 -1.03 17.03 -14.32
CA ILE A 263 0.06 16.04 -14.35
C ILE A 263 1.38 16.67 -13.89
N ASN A 264 1.70 17.90 -14.33
CA ASN A 264 2.89 18.63 -13.88
C ASN A 264 2.87 18.84 -12.35
N ALA A 265 1.72 19.20 -11.78
CA ALA A 265 1.58 19.35 -10.34
C ALA A 265 1.78 18.01 -9.58
N LEU A 266 1.31 16.89 -10.13
CA LEU A 266 1.56 15.58 -9.56
C LEU A 266 3.06 15.18 -9.68
N CYS A 267 3.72 15.50 -10.80
CA CYS A 267 5.13 15.23 -11.01
C CYS A 267 6.01 15.89 -9.95
N ARG A 268 5.64 17.07 -9.45
CA ARG A 268 6.34 17.74 -8.34
C ARG A 268 6.31 16.95 -7.01
N HIS A 269 5.50 15.92 -6.92
CA HIS A 269 5.44 15.01 -5.77
C HIS A 269 5.96 13.61 -6.09
N ARG A 270 6.61 13.44 -7.24
CA ARG A 270 7.07 12.17 -7.82
C ARG A 270 5.90 11.24 -8.17
N VAL A 271 5.88 10.83 -9.43
CA VAL A 271 4.88 9.92 -9.96
C VAL A 271 5.53 8.62 -10.44
N HIS A 272 4.72 7.57 -10.51
CA HIS A 272 4.99 6.33 -11.21
C HIS A 272 3.98 6.16 -12.34
N VAL A 273 4.46 5.82 -13.55
CA VAL A 273 3.60 5.71 -14.73
C VAL A 273 3.57 4.29 -15.26
N GLU A 274 2.39 3.74 -15.39
CA GLU A 274 2.15 2.39 -15.89
C GLU A 274 1.26 2.41 -17.13
N GLN A 275 1.44 1.41 -18.01
CA GLN A 275 0.51 1.20 -19.12
C GLN A 275 -0.89 0.88 -18.57
N TRP A 276 -1.91 1.61 -19.05
CA TRP A 276 -3.28 1.28 -18.72
C TRP A 276 -3.72 0.05 -19.50
N LEU A 277 -3.69 -1.10 -18.84
CA LEU A 277 -4.16 -2.37 -19.40
C LEU A 277 -5.69 -2.45 -19.29
N PRO A 278 -6.38 -3.04 -20.26
CA PRO A 278 -7.81 -3.29 -20.18
C PRO A 278 -8.09 -4.34 -19.09
N LYS A 279 -9.08 -4.05 -18.24
CA LYS A 279 -9.56 -4.98 -17.22
C LYS A 279 -10.68 -5.86 -17.77
N ALA A 280 -10.76 -7.08 -17.28
CA ALA A 280 -11.89 -7.98 -17.53
C ALA A 280 -13.22 -7.37 -17.07
N GLY A 281 -14.29 -7.77 -17.71
CA GLY A 281 -15.65 -7.34 -17.41
C GLY A 281 -16.46 -8.37 -16.66
N PHE A 282 -17.30 -7.89 -15.73
CA PHE A 282 -18.34 -8.66 -15.04
C PHE A 282 -19.55 -7.76 -14.81
N ASP A 283 -20.76 -8.20 -15.18
CA ASP A 283 -22.02 -7.46 -15.04
C ASP A 283 -21.98 -6.01 -15.58
N ASN A 284 -21.49 -5.83 -16.82
CA ASN A 284 -21.31 -4.53 -17.46
C ASN A 284 -20.41 -3.55 -16.70
N ARG A 285 -19.54 -4.05 -15.85
CA ARG A 285 -18.53 -3.33 -15.07
C ARG A 285 -17.16 -3.97 -15.28
N THR A 286 -16.09 -3.22 -15.08
CA THR A 286 -14.75 -3.79 -14.98
C THR A 286 -14.50 -4.25 -13.55
N PHE A 287 -13.64 -5.25 -13.39
CA PHE A 287 -13.24 -5.68 -12.06
C PHE A 287 -11.72 -5.85 -11.91
N ASP A 288 -11.28 -5.84 -10.68
CA ASP A 288 -10.01 -6.39 -10.22
C ASP A 288 -10.22 -7.10 -8.87
N LEU A 289 -9.19 -7.77 -8.41
CA LEU A 289 -9.21 -8.46 -7.13
C LEU A 289 -8.29 -7.77 -6.13
N ARG A 290 -8.73 -7.69 -4.87
CA ARG A 290 -7.86 -7.56 -3.70
C ARG A 290 -7.69 -8.96 -3.12
N VAL A 291 -6.44 -9.45 -3.11
CA VAL A 291 -6.07 -10.74 -2.54
C VAL A 291 -5.16 -10.49 -1.34
N VAL A 292 -5.52 -11.00 -0.17
CA VAL A 292 -4.61 -10.99 0.98
C VAL A 292 -3.81 -12.29 0.97
N VAL A 293 -2.51 -12.15 0.87
CA VAL A 293 -1.56 -13.26 1.01
C VAL A 293 -1.06 -13.27 2.44
N ILE A 294 -1.14 -14.42 3.10
CA ILE A 294 -0.71 -14.62 4.49
C ILE A 294 0.23 -15.83 4.52
N ALA A 295 1.41 -15.67 5.10
CA ALA A 295 2.45 -16.72 5.17
C ALA A 295 2.72 -17.37 3.80
N GLY A 296 2.81 -16.56 2.74
CA GLY A 296 3.06 -17.00 1.38
C GLY A 296 1.89 -17.68 0.66
N ARG A 297 0.68 -17.66 1.24
CA ARG A 297 -0.52 -18.27 0.66
C ARG A 297 -1.60 -17.24 0.38
N ALA A 298 -2.18 -17.27 -0.82
CA ALA A 298 -3.35 -16.48 -1.16
C ALA A 298 -4.57 -16.98 -0.37
N CYS A 299 -5.13 -16.13 0.46
CA CYS A 299 -6.19 -16.46 1.41
C CYS A 299 -7.49 -15.73 1.08
N HIS A 300 -7.66 -14.51 1.59
CA HIS A 300 -8.89 -13.73 1.46
C HIS A 300 -8.92 -12.98 0.15
N THR A 301 -10.04 -12.99 -0.54
CA THR A 301 -10.22 -12.35 -1.84
C THR A 301 -11.46 -11.48 -1.85
N VAL A 302 -11.40 -10.34 -2.51
CA VAL A 302 -12.54 -9.46 -2.79
C VAL A 302 -12.49 -9.03 -4.24
N ALA A 303 -13.55 -9.33 -4.99
CA ALA A 303 -13.78 -8.74 -6.30
C ALA A 303 -14.30 -7.32 -6.14
N ARG A 304 -13.66 -6.34 -6.81
CA ARG A 304 -14.05 -4.92 -6.77
C ARG A 304 -14.56 -4.52 -8.14
N LEU A 305 -15.85 -4.18 -8.22
CA LEU A 305 -16.53 -3.84 -9.46
C LEU A 305 -16.63 -2.33 -9.65
N SER A 306 -16.33 -1.82 -10.85
CA SER A 306 -16.39 -0.41 -11.17
C SER A 306 -16.88 -0.12 -12.59
N ARG A 307 -17.55 1.01 -12.77
CA ARG A 307 -17.85 1.59 -14.09
C ARG A 307 -16.78 2.54 -14.59
N SER A 308 -15.73 2.74 -13.81
CA SER A 308 -14.59 3.62 -14.11
C SER A 308 -13.29 2.80 -14.22
N PRO A 309 -12.20 3.39 -14.72
CA PRO A 309 -10.89 2.73 -14.72
C PRO A 309 -10.37 2.36 -13.33
N MET A 310 -10.85 3.05 -12.29
CA MET A 310 -10.44 2.88 -10.90
C MET A 310 -11.46 2.02 -10.14
N THR A 311 -11.00 0.93 -9.53
CA THR A 311 -11.83 -0.09 -8.89
C THR A 311 -11.80 -0.03 -7.36
N ASN A 312 -11.05 0.90 -6.77
CA ASN A 312 -10.93 1.04 -5.31
C ASN A 312 -12.30 1.24 -4.64
N LEU A 313 -12.60 0.45 -3.59
CA LEU A 313 -13.87 0.54 -2.84
C LEU A 313 -14.09 1.91 -2.18
N HIS A 314 -13.02 2.65 -1.88
CA HIS A 314 -13.10 4.02 -1.35
C HIS A 314 -13.77 5.02 -2.32
N LEU A 315 -13.87 4.67 -3.60
CA LEU A 315 -14.51 5.47 -4.65
C LEU A 315 -15.98 5.09 -4.86
N LEU A 316 -16.63 4.51 -3.86
CA LEU A 316 -18.02 4.04 -3.90
C LEU A 316 -18.22 2.91 -4.92
N ASN A 317 -17.18 2.17 -5.25
CA ASN A 317 -17.27 0.94 -6.02
C ASN A 317 -17.82 -0.20 -5.15
N GLU A 318 -18.36 -1.22 -5.78
CA GLU A 318 -19.07 -2.30 -5.10
C GLU A 318 -18.19 -3.53 -4.96
N ARG A 319 -18.44 -4.32 -3.91
CA ARG A 319 -17.93 -5.68 -3.82
C ARG A 319 -18.75 -6.57 -4.73
N GLY A 320 -18.08 -7.35 -5.58
CA GLY A 320 -18.70 -8.38 -6.41
C GLY A 320 -18.86 -9.68 -5.66
N ASP A 321 -19.71 -10.55 -6.21
CA ASP A 321 -19.77 -11.95 -5.81
C ASP A 321 -18.49 -12.66 -6.28
N GLU A 322 -17.67 -13.11 -5.32
CA GLU A 322 -16.38 -13.73 -5.60
C GLU A 322 -16.54 -15.05 -6.35
N ASP A 323 -17.52 -15.88 -5.93
CA ASP A 323 -17.75 -17.20 -6.54
C ASP A 323 -18.21 -17.06 -7.98
N ALA A 324 -19.11 -16.12 -8.26
CA ALA A 324 -19.55 -15.81 -9.61
C ALA A 324 -18.42 -15.27 -10.51
N VAL A 325 -17.55 -14.40 -9.97
CA VAL A 325 -16.35 -13.91 -10.69
C VAL A 325 -15.39 -15.06 -10.94
N ARG A 326 -15.14 -15.92 -9.96
CA ARG A 326 -14.27 -17.11 -10.07
C ARG A 326 -14.77 -18.10 -11.11
N GLU A 327 -16.08 -18.37 -11.13
CA GLU A 327 -16.70 -19.21 -12.16
C GLU A 327 -16.53 -18.59 -13.55
N ARG A 328 -16.77 -17.29 -13.68
CA ARG A 328 -16.61 -16.54 -14.95
C ARG A 328 -15.18 -16.56 -15.47
N VAL A 329 -14.18 -16.40 -14.60
CA VAL A 329 -12.77 -16.45 -14.95
C VAL A 329 -12.31 -17.87 -15.30
N GLY A 330 -12.87 -18.86 -14.63
CA GLY A 330 -12.52 -20.27 -14.74
C GLY A 330 -11.39 -20.67 -13.77
N ARG A 331 -11.51 -21.87 -13.23
CA ARG A 331 -10.64 -22.39 -12.17
C ARG A 331 -9.15 -22.29 -12.49
N SER A 332 -8.75 -22.71 -13.70
CA SER A 332 -7.32 -22.71 -14.07
C SER A 332 -6.70 -21.32 -14.07
N ALA A 333 -7.40 -20.31 -14.64
CA ALA A 333 -6.94 -18.93 -14.67
C ALA A 333 -6.96 -18.32 -13.25
N TRP A 334 -7.98 -18.63 -12.44
CA TRP A 334 -8.04 -18.20 -11.05
C TRP A 334 -6.86 -18.75 -10.23
N ASP A 335 -6.61 -20.06 -10.27
CA ASP A 335 -5.53 -20.69 -9.54
C ASP A 335 -4.14 -20.14 -9.98
N ALA A 336 -3.97 -19.86 -11.27
CA ALA A 336 -2.76 -19.23 -11.79
C ALA A 336 -2.60 -17.78 -11.28
N ALA A 337 -3.71 -17.03 -11.17
CA ALA A 337 -3.71 -15.68 -10.61
C ALA A 337 -3.34 -15.67 -9.12
N MET A 338 -3.85 -16.63 -8.34
CA MET A 338 -3.49 -16.78 -6.92
C MET A 338 -2.00 -17.10 -6.76
N ARG A 339 -1.44 -18.01 -7.58
CA ARG A 339 0.01 -18.26 -7.59
C ARG A 339 0.85 -17.03 -7.93
N ASN A 340 0.36 -16.13 -8.79
CA ASN A 340 1.07 -14.88 -9.04
C ASN A 340 1.05 -13.91 -7.87
N CYS A 341 -0.04 -13.93 -7.06
CA CYS A 341 -0.07 -13.18 -5.81
C CYS A 341 0.93 -13.78 -4.79
N GLU A 342 1.02 -15.11 -4.72
CA GLU A 342 1.98 -15.81 -3.87
C GLU A 342 3.43 -15.52 -4.31
N LEU A 343 3.72 -15.55 -5.62
CA LEU A 343 5.01 -15.18 -6.19
C LEU A 343 5.39 -13.72 -5.89
N ALA A 344 4.41 -12.80 -5.98
CA ALA A 344 4.64 -11.40 -5.63
C ALA A 344 5.04 -11.25 -4.15
N MET A 345 4.49 -12.07 -3.25
CA MET A 345 4.85 -12.05 -1.84
C MET A 345 6.27 -12.56 -1.56
N GLU A 346 6.87 -13.36 -2.45
CA GLU A 346 8.28 -13.78 -2.34
C GLU A 346 9.27 -12.61 -2.44
N CYS A 347 8.83 -11.43 -2.90
CA CYS A 347 9.63 -10.21 -2.86
C CYS A 347 9.76 -9.63 -1.44
N PHE A 348 8.96 -10.12 -0.50
CA PHE A 348 8.82 -9.62 0.87
C PHE A 348 8.93 -10.77 1.89
N PRO A 349 10.10 -11.45 1.96
CA PRO A 349 10.26 -12.67 2.76
C PRO A 349 10.21 -12.44 4.28
N GLU A 350 10.35 -11.20 4.74
CA GLU A 350 10.27 -10.80 6.14
C GLU A 350 8.89 -10.23 6.53
N SER A 351 7.91 -10.29 5.61
CA SER A 351 6.54 -9.87 5.86
C SER A 351 5.59 -11.07 5.86
N LEU A 352 4.77 -11.14 6.90
CA LEU A 352 3.78 -12.22 7.07
C LEU A 352 2.64 -12.09 6.08
N TYR A 353 2.22 -10.86 5.78
CA TYR A 353 1.05 -10.60 4.94
C TYR A 353 1.20 -9.38 4.06
N ALA A 354 0.47 -9.37 2.96
CA ALA A 354 0.20 -8.17 2.16
C ALA A 354 -1.12 -8.29 1.42
N GLY A 355 -1.73 -7.15 1.11
CA GLY A 355 -2.89 -7.08 0.22
C GLY A 355 -2.44 -6.79 -1.20
N ILE A 356 -2.70 -7.72 -2.13
CA ILE A 356 -2.27 -7.63 -3.52
C ILE A 356 -3.46 -7.25 -4.40
N ASP A 357 -3.30 -6.21 -5.20
CA ASP A 357 -4.26 -5.81 -6.22
C ASP A 357 -3.88 -6.49 -7.55
N LEU A 358 -4.82 -7.25 -8.10
CA LEU A 358 -4.61 -8.04 -9.30
C LEU A 358 -5.72 -7.82 -10.31
N LEU A 359 -5.37 -7.56 -11.57
CA LEU A 359 -6.33 -7.51 -12.68
C LEU A 359 -6.24 -8.74 -13.56
N PHE A 360 -7.38 -9.10 -14.17
CA PHE A 360 -7.44 -9.98 -15.34
C PHE A 360 -7.63 -9.16 -16.62
N THR A 361 -7.01 -9.60 -17.71
CA THR A 361 -7.32 -9.08 -19.06
C THR A 361 -8.69 -9.57 -19.54
N PRO A 362 -9.35 -8.90 -20.52
CA PRO A 362 -10.69 -9.26 -20.96
C PRO A 362 -10.86 -10.71 -21.45
N ASP A 363 -9.80 -11.32 -21.94
CA ASP A 363 -9.76 -12.72 -22.36
C ASP A 363 -9.48 -13.71 -21.23
N HIS A 364 -9.31 -13.22 -19.99
CA HIS A 364 -8.94 -13.94 -18.77
C HIS A 364 -7.62 -14.75 -18.86
N ARG A 365 -6.86 -14.60 -19.95
CA ARG A 365 -5.62 -15.38 -20.16
C ARG A 365 -4.42 -14.81 -19.43
N ARG A 366 -4.42 -13.49 -19.18
CA ARG A 366 -3.36 -12.81 -18.45
C ARG A 366 -3.93 -12.17 -17.22
N HIS A 367 -3.16 -12.23 -16.16
CA HIS A 367 -3.42 -11.56 -14.90
C HIS A 367 -2.14 -10.82 -14.47
N VAL A 368 -2.31 -9.65 -13.90
CA VAL A 368 -1.24 -8.70 -13.65
C VAL A 368 -1.37 -8.14 -12.25
N VAL A 369 -0.30 -8.18 -11.48
CA VAL A 369 -0.21 -7.49 -10.19
C VAL A 369 -0.12 -6.00 -10.46
N ILE A 370 -1.06 -5.24 -9.88
CA ILE A 370 -1.13 -3.78 -10.03
C ILE A 370 -0.39 -3.09 -8.87
N GLU A 371 -0.51 -3.64 -7.66
CA GLU A 371 -0.01 -3.02 -6.43
C GLU A 371 0.10 -4.07 -5.33
N VAL A 372 1.12 -3.93 -4.47
CA VAL A 372 1.24 -4.65 -3.21
C VAL A 372 1.10 -3.64 -2.07
N ASN A 373 0.23 -3.95 -1.12
CA ASN A 373 -0.14 -3.03 -0.04
C ASN A 373 0.21 -3.64 1.32
N ALA A 374 1.15 -3.05 2.05
CA ALA A 374 1.56 -3.49 3.39
C ALA A 374 0.38 -3.54 4.38
N PHE A 375 -0.64 -2.70 4.16
CA PHE A 375 -1.85 -2.58 4.99
C PHE A 375 -3.11 -2.93 4.21
N GLY A 376 -3.01 -3.90 3.29
CA GLY A 376 -4.11 -4.33 2.43
C GLY A 376 -5.07 -5.36 3.05
N ASP A 377 -4.87 -5.70 4.29
CA ASP A 377 -5.51 -6.75 5.08
C ASP A 377 -6.86 -6.38 5.71
N LEU A 378 -7.24 -5.09 5.71
CA LEU A 378 -8.52 -4.65 6.29
C LEU A 378 -9.71 -5.06 5.40
N LEU A 379 -10.16 -6.29 5.53
CA LEU A 379 -11.28 -6.88 4.78
C LEU A 379 -12.38 -7.42 5.73
N PRO A 380 -13.07 -6.55 6.48
CA PRO A 380 -14.07 -6.99 7.44
C PRO A 380 -15.21 -7.75 6.74
N GLY A 381 -15.62 -8.88 7.34
CA GLY A 381 -16.68 -9.73 6.81
C GLY A 381 -16.26 -10.55 5.58
N VAL A 382 -14.98 -10.69 5.32
CA VAL A 382 -14.43 -11.62 4.32
C VAL A 382 -13.78 -12.78 5.04
N PHE A 383 -14.21 -13.99 4.72
CA PHE A 383 -13.77 -15.20 5.40
C PHE A 383 -12.97 -16.11 4.46
N TRP A 384 -11.90 -16.65 4.97
CA TRP A 384 -11.15 -17.72 4.36
C TRP A 384 -11.10 -18.90 5.34
N ARG A 385 -11.66 -20.06 4.96
CA ARG A 385 -11.79 -21.23 5.84
C ARG A 385 -12.45 -20.92 7.19
N GLY A 386 -13.43 -20.03 7.19
CA GLY A 386 -14.15 -19.60 8.38
C GLY A 386 -13.45 -18.59 9.27
N GLN A 387 -12.30 -18.04 8.85
CA GLN A 387 -11.49 -17.08 9.61
C GLN A 387 -11.50 -15.72 8.91
N GLU A 388 -11.61 -14.62 9.67
CA GLU A 388 -11.32 -13.27 9.19
C GLU A 388 -9.80 -13.03 9.05
N THR A 389 -9.39 -11.98 8.36
CA THR A 389 -7.99 -11.71 8.04
C THR A 389 -7.08 -11.68 9.27
N TYR A 390 -7.43 -10.92 10.29
CA TYR A 390 -6.60 -10.79 11.50
C TYR A 390 -6.48 -12.09 12.30
N THR A 391 -7.56 -12.86 12.37
CA THR A 391 -7.55 -14.20 12.99
C THR A 391 -6.62 -15.15 12.22
N ALA A 392 -6.69 -15.13 10.88
CA ALA A 392 -5.81 -15.95 10.03
C ALA A 392 -4.33 -15.54 10.13
N GLU A 393 -4.04 -14.25 10.23
CA GLU A 393 -2.67 -13.73 10.43
C GLU A 393 -2.09 -14.16 11.79
N LEU A 394 -2.87 -14.04 12.86
CA LEU A 394 -2.48 -14.48 14.20
C LEU A 394 -2.23 -15.99 14.25
N LEU A 395 -3.12 -16.80 13.66
CA LEU A 395 -2.94 -18.24 13.58
C LEU A 395 -1.70 -18.63 12.77
N ALA A 396 -1.39 -17.90 11.70
CA ALA A 396 -0.18 -18.10 10.92
C ALA A 396 1.07 -17.76 11.74
N MET A 397 1.01 -16.68 12.55
CA MET A 397 2.11 -16.23 13.38
C MET A 397 2.43 -17.20 14.53
N VAL A 398 1.39 -17.73 15.19
CA VAL A 398 1.57 -18.69 16.32
C VAL A 398 1.72 -20.15 15.86
N GLY A 399 1.80 -20.38 14.53
CA GLY A 399 2.06 -21.72 13.99
C GLY A 399 0.85 -22.66 13.96
N ALA A 400 -0.35 -22.13 14.16
CA ALA A 400 -1.60 -22.91 14.22
C ALA A 400 -2.34 -23.01 12.86
N VAL A 401 -1.70 -22.67 11.74
CA VAL A 401 -2.29 -22.91 10.41
C VAL A 401 -2.18 -24.38 10.10
N THR A 402 -3.20 -25.12 10.47
CA THR A 402 -3.35 -26.54 10.09
C THR A 402 -3.21 -26.67 8.57
N ARG A 403 -2.32 -27.55 8.19
CA ARG A 403 -2.01 -27.99 6.81
C ARG A 403 -3.25 -28.44 6.01
#